data_972b5938477057ef700b6f4e26aef0e7
#
_entry.id   972b5938477057ef700b6f4e26aef0e7
#
_cell.length_a   1.000
_cell.length_b   1.000
_cell.length_c   1.000
_cell.angle_alpha   90.00
_cell.angle_beta   90.00
_cell.angle_gamma   90.00
#
_symmetry.space_group_name_H-M   'P 1'
#
loop_
_entity.id
_entity.type
_entity.pdbx_description
1 polymer ?
#
loop_
_entity_poly.entity_id
_entity_poly.type
_entity_poly.pdbx_seq_one_letter_code
_entity_poly.pdbx_strand_id
1 'polypeptide(L)'
;EMKATVERFKDHPALLVWSIGNEAEASYTNLKLWDAINDIAKMIHETDPNHPTTTTLASSNVNHIKNIIEKAPHIDILSVNTYAPNLPGVLGNLQSAGWTKPYMITEFGPRGTWQMNPEPERVLPWGGLVEQTSSEKEADYLKAYQENIAVNKDNGCLGSFVFLWGYQTHGEVLTWYGLFDKKGYTFPAVDAMQYAWTGSYPKNRAPVIATRNDILMNGKKAEDAIIVSPNSSNEAKVTATDPDGDALTYDWMIMKEK
;
A
#
# COMPACT_ATOMS: atom_id res chain seq x y z
N GLU A 1 12.24 27.28 -5.90
CA GLU A 1 11.11 26.50 -6.42
C GLU A 1 10.25 25.99 -5.25
N MET A 2 10.76 25.19 -4.29
CA MET A 2 9.99 24.63 -3.15
C MET A 2 9.29 25.73 -2.33
N LYS A 3 10.00 26.80 -1.94
CA LYS A 3 9.39 27.89 -1.18
C LYS A 3 8.21 28.54 -1.91
N ALA A 4 8.32 28.75 -3.21
CA ALA A 4 7.22 29.31 -4.01
C ALA A 4 6.00 28.36 -4.07
N THR A 5 6.22 27.05 -4.03
CA THR A 5 5.15 26.05 -3.92
C THR A 5 4.45 26.16 -2.57
N VAL A 6 5.20 26.26 -1.48
CA VAL A 6 4.63 26.44 -0.13
C VAL A 6 3.84 27.75 -0.05
N GLU A 7 4.41 28.86 -0.49
CA GLU A 7 3.74 30.17 -0.53
C GLU A 7 2.41 30.14 -1.30
N ARG A 8 2.37 29.36 -2.39
CA ARG A 8 1.17 29.23 -3.25
C ARG A 8 0.05 28.45 -2.59
N PHE A 9 0.36 27.42 -1.82
CA PHE A 9 -0.63 26.47 -1.36
C PHE A 9 -0.91 26.50 0.16
N LYS A 10 -0.13 27.25 0.95
CA LYS A 10 -0.24 27.26 2.43
C LYS A 10 -1.62 27.62 2.97
N ASP A 11 -2.41 28.39 2.23
CA ASP A 11 -3.74 28.82 2.62
C ASP A 11 -4.85 27.97 1.94
N HIS A 12 -4.48 26.86 1.27
CA HIS A 12 -5.44 26.03 0.58
C HIS A 12 -6.20 25.12 1.58
N PRO A 13 -7.55 25.14 1.59
CA PRO A 13 -8.34 24.43 2.62
C PRO A 13 -8.21 22.90 2.58
N ALA A 14 -7.68 22.32 1.50
CA ALA A 14 -7.42 20.89 1.40
C ALA A 14 -5.99 20.49 1.77
N LEU A 15 -5.13 21.45 2.15
CA LEU A 15 -3.78 21.13 2.62
C LEU A 15 -3.86 20.53 4.03
N LEU A 16 -3.28 19.37 4.21
CA LEU A 16 -3.21 18.66 5.49
C LEU A 16 -1.79 18.72 6.09
N VAL A 17 -0.80 18.41 5.28
CA VAL A 17 0.59 18.23 5.71
C VAL A 17 1.53 18.40 4.52
N TRP A 18 2.73 18.91 4.78
CA TRP A 18 3.81 19.00 3.79
C TRP A 18 4.69 17.75 3.88
N SER A 19 4.71 16.95 2.82
CA SER A 19 5.58 15.79 2.73
C SER A 19 6.89 16.12 2.02
N ILE A 20 8.01 15.86 2.68
CA ILE A 20 9.38 16.14 2.19
C ILE A 20 10.04 14.83 1.79
N GLY A 21 9.98 14.51 0.51
CA GLY A 21 10.51 13.28 -0.07
C GLY A 21 9.65 12.06 0.21
N ASN A 22 9.85 11.03 -0.59
CA ASN A 22 9.27 9.71 -0.44
C ASN A 22 10.37 8.67 -0.60
N GLU A 23 10.62 7.86 0.43
CA GLU A 23 11.60 6.76 0.43
C GLU A 23 13.01 7.17 -0.05
N ALA A 24 13.39 8.42 0.23
CA ALA A 24 14.65 8.94 -0.28
C ALA A 24 15.87 8.18 0.25
N GLU A 25 15.77 7.60 1.45
CA GLU A 25 16.81 6.79 2.07
C GLU A 25 16.99 5.42 1.43
N ALA A 26 15.99 4.90 0.73
CA ALA A 26 16.09 3.60 0.07
C ALA A 26 17.21 3.54 -1.00
N SER A 27 17.51 4.70 -1.59
CA SER A 27 18.54 4.86 -2.63
C SER A 27 19.76 5.64 -2.17
N TYR A 28 19.80 6.12 -0.92
CA TYR A 28 20.84 7.02 -0.41
C TYR A 28 21.37 6.61 0.95
N THR A 29 22.68 6.47 1.04
CA THR A 29 23.40 6.20 2.31
C THR A 29 24.06 7.46 2.90
N ASN A 30 24.05 8.59 2.17
CA ASN A 30 24.67 9.81 2.62
C ASN A 30 23.78 10.50 3.69
N LEU A 31 24.27 10.61 4.90
CA LEU A 31 23.55 11.23 6.03
C LEU A 31 23.20 12.71 5.82
N LYS A 32 23.83 13.42 4.88
CA LYS A 32 23.44 14.78 4.49
C LYS A 32 22.02 14.86 3.90
N LEU A 33 21.43 13.72 3.53
CA LEU A 33 20.03 13.66 3.18
C LEU A 33 19.14 14.23 4.28
N TRP A 34 19.40 13.82 5.53
CA TRP A 34 18.60 14.24 6.68
C TRP A 34 18.79 15.72 7.02
N ASP A 35 20.00 16.25 6.84
CA ASP A 35 20.26 17.68 6.99
C ASP A 35 19.47 18.49 5.94
N ALA A 36 19.43 18.03 4.70
CA ALA A 36 18.65 18.68 3.62
C ALA A 36 17.14 18.63 3.88
N ILE A 37 16.63 17.48 4.36
CA ILE A 37 15.22 17.33 4.75
C ILE A 37 14.88 18.32 5.87
N ASN A 38 15.76 18.44 6.87
CA ASN A 38 15.59 19.38 7.99
C ASN A 38 15.57 20.84 7.51
N ASP A 39 16.45 21.23 6.61
CA ASP A 39 16.51 22.59 6.07
C ASP A 39 15.22 22.95 5.30
N ILE A 40 14.66 21.97 4.56
CA ILE A 40 13.37 22.14 3.89
C ILE A 40 12.24 22.25 4.91
N ALA A 41 12.19 21.39 5.94
CA ALA A 41 11.19 21.47 6.99
C ALA A 41 11.22 22.82 7.71
N LYS A 42 12.40 23.31 8.05
CA LYS A 42 12.58 24.64 8.65
C LYS A 42 12.07 25.75 7.74
N MET A 43 12.42 25.72 6.47
CA MET A 43 11.92 26.69 5.48
C MET A 43 10.40 26.65 5.34
N ILE A 44 9.79 25.47 5.43
CA ILE A 44 8.34 25.33 5.42
C ILE A 44 7.74 25.98 6.66
N HIS A 45 8.22 25.70 7.87
CA HIS A 45 7.72 26.31 9.11
C HIS A 45 7.84 27.84 9.09
N GLU A 46 8.92 28.39 8.51
CA GLU A 46 9.11 29.85 8.35
C GLU A 46 8.10 30.46 7.37
N THR A 47 7.61 29.69 6.38
CA THR A 47 6.72 30.16 5.30
C THR A 47 5.25 29.85 5.61
N ASP A 48 5.00 28.70 6.23
CA ASP A 48 3.68 28.18 6.61
C ASP A 48 3.76 27.58 8.03
N PRO A 49 3.53 28.37 9.08
CA PRO A 49 3.56 27.90 10.44
C PRO A 49 2.33 27.11 10.87
N ASN A 50 1.31 26.96 9.99
CA ASN A 50 0.03 26.36 10.32
C ASN A 50 -0.06 24.88 9.98
N HIS A 51 0.77 24.39 9.05
CA HIS A 51 0.73 23.00 8.60
C HIS A 51 2.01 22.25 8.99
N PRO A 52 1.87 21.01 9.50
CA PRO A 52 3.00 20.21 9.90
C PRO A 52 3.79 19.68 8.71
N THR A 53 5.02 19.27 8.99
CA THR A 53 5.91 18.62 8.02
C THR A 53 6.05 17.14 8.30
N THR A 54 6.21 16.34 7.25
CA THR A 54 6.54 14.92 7.34
C THR A 54 7.62 14.53 6.34
N THR A 55 8.31 13.43 6.60
CA THR A 55 9.13 12.71 5.61
C THR A 55 8.77 11.24 5.64
N THR A 56 8.81 10.58 4.48
CA THR A 56 8.34 9.20 4.35
C THR A 56 9.51 8.24 4.21
N LEU A 57 9.57 7.24 5.08
CA LEU A 57 10.54 6.16 5.06
C LEU A 57 9.99 4.94 4.32
N ALA A 58 10.84 4.21 3.57
CA ALA A 58 10.53 2.93 2.93
C ALA A 58 10.31 1.78 3.94
N SER A 59 10.68 2.00 5.19
CA SER A 59 10.46 1.05 6.29
C SER A 59 10.69 1.73 7.64
N SER A 60 10.18 1.13 8.71
CA SER A 60 10.45 1.59 10.10
C SER A 60 11.85 1.19 10.61
N ASN A 61 12.89 1.37 9.79
CA ASN A 61 14.26 1.06 10.20
C ASN A 61 14.70 1.95 11.37
N VAL A 62 15.06 1.32 12.48
CA VAL A 62 15.44 2.01 13.75
C VAL A 62 16.58 3.01 13.55
N ASN A 63 17.58 2.68 12.73
CA ASN A 63 18.72 3.59 12.50
C ASN A 63 18.33 4.81 11.66
N HIS A 64 17.45 4.65 10.67
CA HIS A 64 16.93 5.77 9.88
C HIS A 64 16.10 6.71 10.78
N ILE A 65 15.27 6.15 11.65
CA ILE A 65 14.47 6.93 12.61
C ILE A 65 15.39 7.72 13.58
N LYS A 66 16.44 7.09 14.11
CA LYS A 66 17.44 7.77 14.94
C LYS A 66 18.14 8.90 14.20
N ASN A 67 18.49 8.71 12.94
CA ASN A 67 19.08 9.77 12.12
C ASN A 67 18.11 10.96 11.94
N ILE A 68 16.81 10.71 11.76
CA ILE A 68 15.81 11.78 11.68
C ILE A 68 15.72 12.53 13.01
N ILE A 69 15.68 11.82 14.15
CA ILE A 69 15.66 12.44 15.48
C ILE A 69 16.86 13.38 15.67
N GLU A 70 18.05 12.93 15.27
CA GLU A 70 19.30 13.69 15.45
C GLU A 70 19.43 14.84 14.45
N LYS A 71 19.15 14.59 13.16
CA LYS A 71 19.54 15.47 12.05
C LYS A 71 18.38 16.24 11.42
N ALA A 72 17.15 15.78 11.60
CA ALA A 72 15.95 16.42 11.05
C ALA A 72 14.91 16.72 12.16
N PRO A 73 15.28 17.44 13.25
CA PRO A 73 14.37 17.69 14.37
C PRO A 73 13.15 18.56 14.00
N HIS A 74 13.16 19.26 12.87
CA HIS A 74 12.02 20.05 12.38
C HIS A 74 10.96 19.20 11.69
N ILE A 75 11.14 17.88 11.53
CA ILE A 75 10.06 16.99 11.09
C ILE A 75 9.08 16.79 12.25
N ASP A 76 7.79 17.07 12.01
CA ASP A 76 6.74 16.99 13.03
C ASP A 76 6.12 15.60 13.10
N ILE A 77 5.93 14.96 11.96
CA ILE A 77 5.29 13.67 11.82
C ILE A 77 6.23 12.74 11.07
N LEU A 78 6.39 11.51 11.52
CA LEU A 78 7.10 10.50 10.74
C LEU A 78 6.12 9.68 9.91
N SER A 79 6.36 9.60 8.61
CA SER A 79 5.60 8.74 7.70
C SER A 79 6.38 7.47 7.39
N VAL A 80 5.67 6.34 7.29
CA VAL A 80 6.26 5.04 6.96
C VAL A 80 5.44 4.34 5.90
N ASN A 81 6.10 3.94 4.81
CA ASN A 81 5.54 3.00 3.84
C ASN A 81 5.87 1.58 4.31
N THR A 82 4.85 0.73 4.43
CA THR A 82 5.08 -0.61 4.96
C THR A 82 3.97 -1.57 4.55
N TYR A 83 4.35 -2.78 4.15
CA TYR A 83 3.45 -3.77 3.58
C TYR A 83 3.42 -5.04 4.44
N ALA A 84 2.25 -5.68 4.48
CA ALA A 84 1.90 -6.93 5.14
C ALA A 84 2.79 -7.33 6.34
N PRO A 85 3.88 -8.14 6.19
CA PRO A 85 4.56 -8.72 7.34
C PRO A 85 5.34 -7.71 8.20
N ASN A 86 5.63 -6.53 7.67
CA ASN A 86 6.45 -5.52 8.36
C ASN A 86 5.61 -4.50 9.16
N LEU A 87 4.34 -4.37 8.82
CA LEU A 87 3.44 -3.40 9.44
C LEU A 87 3.28 -3.58 10.97
N PRO A 88 3.15 -4.81 11.51
CA PRO A 88 3.03 -5.02 12.97
C PRO A 88 4.23 -4.51 13.77
N GLY A 89 5.41 -4.43 13.17
CA GLY A 89 6.65 -4.00 13.83
C GLY A 89 6.82 -2.48 13.94
N VAL A 90 6.01 -1.68 13.27
CA VAL A 90 6.24 -0.22 13.15
C VAL A 90 6.30 0.46 14.51
N LEU A 91 5.28 0.32 15.35
CA LEU A 91 5.25 0.97 16.66
C LEU A 91 6.44 0.58 17.54
N GLY A 92 6.78 -0.72 17.59
CA GLY A 92 7.92 -1.21 18.36
C GLY A 92 9.26 -0.63 17.86
N ASN A 93 9.42 -0.46 16.56
CA ASN A 93 10.61 0.14 15.97
C ASN A 93 10.70 1.65 16.27
N LEU A 94 9.59 2.37 16.21
CA LEU A 94 9.51 3.78 16.60
C LEU A 94 9.92 3.98 18.07
N GLN A 95 9.35 3.18 18.97
CA GLN A 95 9.67 3.19 20.40
C GLN A 95 11.14 2.85 20.65
N SER A 96 11.66 1.82 19.99
CA SER A 96 13.07 1.39 20.10
C SER A 96 14.05 2.46 19.60
N ALA A 97 13.63 3.27 18.63
CA ALA A 97 14.42 4.39 18.13
C ALA A 97 14.35 5.63 19.06
N GLY A 98 13.35 5.72 19.94
CA GLY A 98 13.10 6.88 20.78
C GLY A 98 12.24 7.97 20.09
N TRP A 99 11.46 7.61 19.06
CA TRP A 99 10.54 8.54 18.43
C TRP A 99 9.34 8.81 19.36
N THR A 100 9.10 10.08 19.67
CA THR A 100 8.05 10.52 20.63
C THR A 100 6.98 11.42 20.00
N LYS A 101 7.17 11.81 18.72
CA LYS A 101 6.20 12.61 17.97
C LYS A 101 5.19 11.68 17.25
N PRO A 102 4.09 12.24 16.72
CA PRO A 102 3.14 11.45 15.93
C PRO A 102 3.76 10.76 14.71
N TYR A 103 3.06 9.75 14.19
CA TYR A 103 3.42 9.07 12.95
C TYR A 103 2.20 8.74 12.09
N MET A 104 2.42 8.47 10.81
CA MET A 104 1.42 8.00 9.85
C MET A 104 1.94 6.79 9.08
N ILE A 105 1.03 5.95 8.63
CA ILE A 105 1.31 4.89 7.65
C ILE A 105 0.89 5.43 6.27
N THR A 106 1.87 5.86 5.48
CA THR A 106 1.60 6.55 4.21
C THR A 106 1.45 5.64 3.01
N GLU A 107 1.87 4.38 3.15
CA GLU A 107 1.51 3.30 2.24
C GLU A 107 1.32 2.01 3.04
N PHE A 108 0.24 1.29 2.77
CA PHE A 108 0.06 -0.08 3.25
C PHE A 108 -0.79 -0.88 2.27
N GLY A 109 -0.62 -2.19 2.31
CA GLY A 109 -1.34 -3.10 1.42
C GLY A 109 -0.93 -4.56 1.64
N PRO A 110 -1.33 -5.45 0.74
CA PRO A 110 -0.92 -6.85 0.76
C PRO A 110 0.59 -6.97 0.64
N ARG A 111 1.11 -8.19 0.78
CA ARG A 111 2.53 -8.49 0.64
C ARG A 111 3.08 -7.99 -0.69
N GLY A 112 4.21 -7.31 -0.66
CA GLY A 112 4.90 -6.82 -1.85
C GLY A 112 5.50 -7.94 -2.69
N THR A 113 5.66 -7.71 -3.99
CA THR A 113 6.27 -8.69 -4.90
C THR A 113 7.69 -9.09 -4.47
N TRP A 114 8.41 -8.20 -3.83
CA TRP A 114 9.74 -8.43 -3.24
C TRP A 114 9.73 -9.19 -1.91
N GLN A 115 8.56 -9.46 -1.35
CA GLN A 115 8.37 -10.12 -0.05
C GLN A 115 7.88 -11.57 -0.19
N MET A 116 8.00 -12.19 -1.36
CA MET A 116 7.42 -13.50 -1.66
C MET A 116 8.17 -14.70 -1.08
N ASN A 117 9.36 -14.51 -0.53
CA ASN A 117 10.15 -15.60 0.04
C ASN A 117 9.40 -16.50 1.07
N PRO A 118 8.52 -15.96 1.94
CA PRO A 118 7.69 -16.79 2.83
C PRO A 118 6.55 -17.54 2.14
N GLU A 119 6.28 -17.28 0.86
CA GLU A 119 5.21 -17.91 0.06
C GLU A 119 5.80 -18.47 -1.26
N PRO A 120 6.79 -19.40 -1.19
CA PRO A 120 7.48 -19.88 -2.38
C PRO A 120 6.56 -20.61 -3.36
N GLU A 121 5.43 -21.15 -2.90
CA GLU A 121 4.40 -21.78 -3.73
C GLU A 121 3.71 -20.82 -4.70
N ARG A 122 3.80 -19.52 -4.43
CA ARG A 122 3.30 -18.47 -5.32
C ARG A 122 4.35 -17.97 -6.32
N VAL A 123 5.53 -18.56 -6.33
CA VAL A 123 6.58 -18.24 -7.30
C VAL A 123 6.70 -19.40 -8.27
N LEU A 124 6.32 -19.19 -9.51
CA LEU A 124 6.36 -20.20 -10.56
C LEU A 124 7.82 -20.54 -10.95
N PRO A 125 8.07 -21.72 -11.55
CA PRO A 125 9.45 -22.14 -11.89
C PRO A 125 10.24 -21.19 -12.80
N TRP A 126 9.55 -20.35 -13.54
CA TRP A 126 10.13 -19.30 -14.39
C TRP A 126 10.19 -17.91 -13.74
N GLY A 127 9.89 -17.81 -12.43
CA GLY A 127 9.94 -16.57 -11.66
C GLY A 127 8.64 -15.74 -11.69
N GLY A 128 7.62 -16.16 -12.45
CA GLY A 128 6.31 -15.52 -12.44
C GLY A 128 5.65 -15.60 -11.07
N LEU A 129 4.90 -14.57 -10.70
CA LEU A 129 4.23 -14.49 -9.41
C LEU A 129 2.74 -14.76 -9.53
N VAL A 130 2.24 -15.69 -8.73
CA VAL A 130 0.80 -15.95 -8.61
C VAL A 130 0.18 -14.87 -7.71
N GLU A 131 -0.63 -14.03 -8.32
CA GLU A 131 -1.30 -12.92 -7.62
C GLU A 131 -2.48 -13.43 -6.78
N GLN A 132 -2.72 -12.81 -5.63
CA GLN A 132 -3.92 -13.04 -4.83
C GLN A 132 -5.18 -12.60 -5.61
N THR A 133 -6.32 -13.21 -5.32
CA THR A 133 -7.60 -12.66 -5.78
C THR A 133 -7.84 -11.29 -5.13
N SER A 134 -8.70 -10.49 -5.74
CA SER A 134 -9.08 -9.19 -5.17
C SER A 134 -9.72 -9.33 -3.79
N SER A 135 -10.41 -10.44 -3.54
CA SER A 135 -11.04 -10.72 -2.24
C SER A 135 -10.04 -11.19 -1.17
N GLU A 136 -9.01 -11.95 -1.55
CA GLU A 136 -7.89 -12.24 -0.64
C GLU A 136 -7.16 -10.95 -0.22
N LYS A 137 -6.96 -10.03 -1.18
CA LYS A 137 -6.37 -8.71 -0.88
C LYS A 137 -7.29 -7.85 -0.01
N GLU A 138 -8.60 -7.87 -0.23
CA GLU A 138 -9.59 -7.21 0.64
C GLU A 138 -9.37 -7.58 2.11
N ALA A 139 -9.24 -8.88 2.39
CA ALA A 139 -8.99 -9.38 3.72
C ALA A 139 -7.67 -8.86 4.30
N ASP A 140 -6.61 -8.82 3.50
CA ASP A 140 -5.30 -8.30 3.91
C ASP A 140 -5.35 -6.78 4.24
N TYR A 141 -6.01 -5.97 3.41
CA TYR A 141 -6.19 -4.54 3.68
C TYR A 141 -6.96 -4.29 4.96
N LEU A 142 -8.09 -4.97 5.13
CA LEU A 142 -8.93 -4.82 6.32
C LEU A 142 -8.19 -5.21 7.59
N LYS A 143 -7.54 -6.37 7.59
CA LYS A 143 -6.73 -6.87 8.69
C LYS A 143 -5.58 -5.92 9.02
N ALA A 144 -4.83 -5.47 8.01
CA ALA A 144 -3.74 -4.52 8.18
C ALA A 144 -4.20 -3.25 8.89
N TYR A 145 -5.31 -2.67 8.45
CA TYR A 145 -5.88 -1.47 9.06
C TYR A 145 -6.34 -1.72 10.50
N GLN A 146 -7.16 -2.74 10.73
CA GLN A 146 -7.76 -3.01 12.04
C GLN A 146 -6.73 -3.39 13.10
N GLU A 147 -5.80 -4.29 12.77
CA GLU A 147 -4.86 -4.85 13.75
C GLU A 147 -3.62 -3.99 13.99
N ASN A 148 -3.28 -3.06 13.09
CA ASN A 148 -2.01 -2.33 13.19
C ASN A 148 -2.14 -0.80 13.13
N ILE A 149 -3.20 -0.28 12.52
CA ILE A 149 -3.38 1.16 12.34
C ILE A 149 -4.42 1.69 13.34
N ALA A 150 -5.65 1.21 13.25
CA ALA A 150 -6.75 1.68 14.10
C ALA A 150 -6.50 1.49 15.60
N VAL A 151 -5.90 0.36 15.99
CA VAL A 151 -5.56 0.07 17.40
C VAL A 151 -4.46 0.97 17.96
N ASN A 152 -3.69 1.63 17.11
CA ASN A 152 -2.57 2.48 17.49
C ASN A 152 -2.88 3.99 17.48
N LYS A 153 -4.14 4.38 17.31
CA LYS A 153 -4.55 5.79 17.35
C LYS A 153 -4.12 6.49 18.66
N ASP A 154 -4.25 5.81 19.79
CA ASP A 154 -3.89 6.33 21.11
C ASP A 154 -2.36 6.21 21.39
N ASN A 155 -1.62 5.55 20.48
CA ASN A 155 -0.17 5.41 20.51
C ASN A 155 0.54 6.34 19.51
N GLY A 156 -0.13 7.41 19.08
CA GLY A 156 0.42 8.44 18.18
C GLY A 156 0.28 8.15 16.68
N CYS A 157 -0.43 7.09 16.27
CA CYS A 157 -0.76 6.87 14.87
C CYS A 157 -1.91 7.80 14.46
N LEU A 158 -1.62 8.80 13.61
CA LEU A 158 -2.62 9.77 13.14
C LEU A 158 -3.56 9.18 12.08
N GLY A 159 -3.15 8.11 11.41
CA GLY A 159 -3.93 7.49 10.36
C GLY A 159 -3.06 6.89 9.25
N SER A 160 -3.70 6.65 8.11
CA SER A 160 -3.03 5.97 7.00
C SER A 160 -3.57 6.35 5.63
N PHE A 161 -2.75 6.08 4.62
CA PHE A 161 -3.11 6.13 3.21
C PHE A 161 -2.92 4.74 2.62
N VAL A 162 -3.97 4.23 1.98
CA VAL A 162 -3.93 2.91 1.34
C VAL A 162 -3.17 2.98 0.02
N PHE A 163 -2.31 2.01 -0.23
CA PHE A 163 -1.63 1.91 -1.50
C PHE A 163 -2.24 0.80 -2.36
N LEU A 164 -2.85 1.07 -3.54
CA LEU A 164 -2.82 2.38 -4.16
C LEU A 164 -4.24 2.77 -4.60
N TRP A 165 -4.63 4.00 -4.35
CA TRP A 165 -5.88 4.57 -4.87
C TRP A 165 -5.76 4.83 -6.37
N GLY A 166 -6.24 3.90 -7.19
CA GLY A 166 -6.19 3.97 -8.64
C GLY A 166 -5.84 2.63 -9.27
N TYR A 167 -5.52 2.68 -10.57
CA TYR A 167 -5.02 1.57 -11.35
C TYR A 167 -3.50 1.67 -11.48
N GLN A 168 -2.81 0.58 -11.20
CA GLN A 168 -1.36 0.50 -11.38
C GLN A 168 -0.94 -0.92 -11.71
N THR A 169 0.03 -1.03 -12.61
CA THR A 169 0.86 -2.22 -12.72
C THR A 169 2.11 -1.99 -11.87
N HIS A 170 2.43 -2.93 -10.97
CA HIS A 170 3.65 -2.86 -10.18
C HIS A 170 4.69 -3.85 -10.71
N GLY A 171 5.80 -3.31 -11.18
CA GLY A 171 6.83 -4.12 -11.82
C GLY A 171 6.27 -4.87 -13.02
N GLU A 172 6.33 -6.18 -12.97
CA GLU A 172 5.87 -7.07 -14.03
C GLU A 172 4.48 -7.68 -13.77
N VAL A 173 3.84 -7.32 -12.64
CA VAL A 173 2.57 -7.88 -12.20
C VAL A 173 1.46 -6.86 -12.31
N LEU A 174 0.37 -7.23 -12.97
CA LEU A 174 -0.80 -6.39 -13.13
C LEU A 174 -1.61 -6.35 -11.84
N THR A 175 -2.23 -5.21 -11.57
CA THR A 175 -3.23 -5.01 -10.52
C THR A 175 -2.78 -5.29 -9.08
N TRP A 176 -1.50 -5.58 -8.80
CA TRP A 176 -1.04 -6.04 -7.50
C TRP A 176 -1.57 -5.20 -6.32
N TYR A 177 -1.54 -3.87 -6.43
CA TYR A 177 -2.00 -2.94 -5.40
C TYR A 177 -3.20 -2.09 -5.81
N GLY A 178 -3.57 -2.05 -7.08
CA GLY A 178 -4.65 -1.19 -7.57
C GLY A 178 -5.97 -1.48 -6.87
N LEU A 179 -6.65 -0.42 -6.41
CA LEU A 179 -8.00 -0.51 -5.87
C LEU A 179 -9.07 -0.43 -6.97
N PHE A 180 -8.65 -0.10 -8.18
CA PHE A 180 -9.51 0.00 -9.36
C PHE A 180 -8.87 -0.73 -10.53
N ASP A 181 -9.71 -1.23 -11.42
CA ASP A 181 -9.25 -1.72 -12.72
C ASP A 181 -8.94 -0.55 -13.68
N LYS A 182 -8.44 -0.87 -14.87
CA LYS A 182 -8.14 0.13 -15.91
C LYS A 182 -9.37 0.91 -16.41
N LYS A 183 -10.57 0.35 -16.25
CA LYS A 183 -11.83 0.99 -16.64
C LYS A 183 -12.43 1.82 -15.49
N GLY A 184 -11.84 1.76 -14.29
CA GLY A 184 -12.31 2.45 -13.09
C GLY A 184 -13.30 1.65 -12.26
N TYR A 185 -13.48 0.35 -12.51
CA TYR A 185 -14.28 -0.51 -11.65
C TYR A 185 -13.55 -0.75 -10.33
N THR A 186 -14.28 -0.68 -9.23
CA THR A 186 -13.74 -0.90 -7.88
C THR A 186 -13.45 -2.38 -7.62
N PHE A 187 -12.34 -2.64 -6.92
CA PHE A 187 -12.07 -3.96 -6.34
C PHE A 187 -12.59 -4.05 -4.91
N PRO A 188 -12.79 -5.26 -4.35
CA PRO A 188 -13.29 -5.46 -2.98
C PRO A 188 -12.52 -4.69 -1.89
N ALA A 189 -11.25 -4.36 -2.10
CA ALA A 189 -10.46 -3.57 -1.17
C ALA A 189 -11.02 -2.14 -0.95
N VAL A 190 -11.74 -1.56 -1.92
CA VAL A 190 -12.44 -0.28 -1.74
C VAL A 190 -13.56 -0.44 -0.72
N ASP A 191 -14.31 -1.53 -0.79
CA ASP A 191 -15.40 -1.84 0.13
C ASP A 191 -14.85 -2.06 1.54
N ALA A 192 -13.74 -2.78 1.67
CA ALA A 192 -13.04 -3.00 2.94
C ALA A 192 -12.58 -1.69 3.57
N MET A 193 -12.01 -0.79 2.77
CA MET A 193 -11.56 0.51 3.28
C MET A 193 -12.73 1.42 3.66
N GLN A 194 -13.83 1.42 2.91
CA GLN A 194 -15.04 2.11 3.33
C GLN A 194 -15.53 1.57 4.68
N TYR A 195 -15.63 0.24 4.82
CA TYR A 195 -16.02 -0.38 6.08
C TYR A 195 -15.06 -0.02 7.22
N ALA A 196 -13.76 -0.08 6.97
CA ALA A 196 -12.74 0.24 7.96
C ALA A 196 -12.85 1.67 8.50
N TRP A 197 -13.17 2.63 7.64
CA TRP A 197 -13.24 4.05 8.01
C TRP A 197 -14.60 4.50 8.54
N THR A 198 -15.70 3.87 8.09
CA THR A 198 -17.08 4.33 8.39
C THR A 198 -17.88 3.36 9.26
N GLY A 199 -17.41 2.12 9.41
CA GLY A 199 -18.11 1.03 10.11
C GLY A 199 -19.21 0.36 9.26
N SER A 200 -19.36 0.73 7.97
CA SER A 200 -20.38 0.16 7.08
C SER A 200 -19.84 -0.06 5.67
N TYR A 201 -20.22 -1.19 5.08
CA TYR A 201 -19.93 -1.47 3.67
C TYR A 201 -20.74 -0.55 2.74
N PRO A 202 -20.28 -0.33 1.49
CA PRO A 202 -21.11 0.33 0.49
C PRO A 202 -22.40 -0.46 0.23
N LYS A 203 -23.42 0.22 -0.29
CA LYS A 203 -24.71 -0.41 -0.60
C LYS A 203 -24.60 -1.45 -1.72
N ASN A 204 -23.74 -1.18 -2.69
CA ASN A 204 -23.38 -2.10 -3.77
C ASN A 204 -21.92 -2.48 -3.61
N ARG A 205 -21.65 -3.75 -3.44
CA ARG A 205 -20.32 -4.31 -3.17
C ARG A 205 -19.71 -4.93 -4.42
N ALA A 206 -18.40 -4.97 -4.45
CA ALA A 206 -17.68 -5.65 -5.51
C ALA A 206 -17.88 -7.19 -5.43
N PRO A 207 -17.89 -7.89 -6.59
CA PRO A 207 -17.96 -9.36 -6.62
C PRO A 207 -16.79 -10.02 -5.89
N VAL A 208 -17.04 -11.20 -5.35
CA VAL A 208 -16.11 -11.98 -4.54
C VAL A 208 -15.64 -13.22 -5.30
N ILE A 209 -14.33 -13.35 -5.46
CA ILE A 209 -13.64 -14.60 -5.77
C ILE A 209 -12.88 -14.99 -4.49
N ALA A 210 -13.45 -15.88 -3.70
CA ALA A 210 -13.04 -16.09 -2.32
C ALA A 210 -11.56 -16.50 -2.19
N THR A 211 -11.08 -17.38 -3.07
CA THR A 211 -9.69 -17.85 -3.06
C THR A 211 -9.16 -18.06 -4.49
N ARG A 212 -7.83 -18.15 -4.63
CA ARG A 212 -7.18 -18.57 -5.88
C ARG A 212 -7.61 -19.97 -6.35
N ASN A 213 -8.09 -20.84 -5.44
CA ASN A 213 -8.60 -22.16 -5.79
C ASN A 213 -9.91 -22.11 -6.59
N ASP A 214 -10.57 -20.94 -6.61
CA ASP A 214 -11.80 -20.71 -7.38
C ASP A 214 -11.53 -20.29 -8.83
N ILE A 215 -10.24 -20.14 -9.19
CA ILE A 215 -9.78 -19.80 -10.56
C ILE A 215 -8.96 -20.97 -11.08
N LEU A 216 -9.48 -21.63 -12.11
CA LEU A 216 -8.86 -22.84 -12.67
C LEU A 216 -8.65 -22.72 -14.17
N MET A 217 -7.58 -23.32 -14.67
CA MET A 217 -7.35 -23.56 -16.08
C MET A 217 -7.09 -25.06 -16.29
N ASN A 218 -7.90 -25.69 -17.15
CA ASN A 218 -7.88 -27.14 -17.33
C ASN A 218 -7.98 -27.94 -16.02
N GLY A 219 -8.78 -27.45 -15.07
CA GLY A 219 -8.96 -28.05 -13.75
C GLY A 219 -7.78 -27.87 -12.77
N LYS A 220 -6.77 -27.11 -13.12
CA LYS A 220 -5.57 -26.83 -12.30
C LYS A 220 -5.55 -25.38 -11.83
N LYS A 221 -4.93 -25.11 -10.68
CA LYS A 221 -4.69 -23.76 -10.17
C LYS A 221 -3.43 -23.15 -10.78
N ALA A 222 -3.29 -21.83 -10.65
CA ALA A 222 -2.13 -21.09 -11.16
C ALA A 222 -0.80 -21.62 -10.58
N GLU A 223 -0.78 -21.98 -9.30
CA GLU A 223 0.39 -22.52 -8.60
C GLU A 223 0.89 -23.86 -9.18
N ASP A 224 0.05 -24.56 -9.96
CA ASP A 224 0.42 -25.83 -10.60
C ASP A 224 1.32 -25.63 -11.86
N ALA A 225 1.73 -24.40 -12.14
CA ALA A 225 2.61 -24.06 -13.27
C ALA A 225 2.10 -24.66 -14.62
N ILE A 226 0.91 -24.23 -15.02
CA ILE A 226 0.17 -24.84 -16.15
C ILE A 226 0.88 -24.58 -17.48
N ILE A 227 1.25 -25.66 -18.17
CA ILE A 227 1.82 -25.61 -19.50
C ILE A 227 0.80 -26.13 -20.50
N VAL A 228 0.55 -25.37 -21.56
CA VAL A 228 -0.38 -25.75 -22.65
C VAL A 228 0.37 -25.83 -23.97
N SER A 229 -0.08 -26.72 -24.86
CA SER A 229 0.49 -26.84 -26.20
C SER A 229 -0.04 -25.73 -27.12
N PRO A 230 0.75 -25.26 -28.09
CA PRO A 230 0.25 -24.37 -29.11
C PRO A 230 -0.97 -24.95 -29.83
N ASN A 231 -1.97 -24.12 -30.10
CA ASN A 231 -3.22 -24.48 -30.79
C ASN A 231 -4.08 -25.54 -30.07
N SER A 232 -3.81 -25.83 -28.79
CA SER A 232 -4.69 -26.68 -27.98
C SER A 232 -5.93 -25.91 -27.53
N SER A 233 -7.06 -26.64 -27.37
CA SER A 233 -8.25 -26.11 -26.69
C SER A 233 -8.01 -26.15 -25.18
N ASN A 234 -8.32 -25.06 -24.51
CA ASN A 234 -8.14 -24.92 -23.06
C ASN A 234 -9.40 -24.33 -22.44
N GLU A 235 -9.71 -24.75 -21.22
CA GLU A 235 -10.86 -24.27 -20.45
C GLU A 235 -10.35 -23.44 -19.27
N ALA A 236 -10.88 -22.21 -19.12
CA ALA A 236 -10.71 -21.41 -17.92
C ALA A 236 -12.06 -21.34 -17.17
N LYS A 237 -12.01 -21.47 -15.86
CA LYS A 237 -13.19 -21.44 -14.99
C LYS A 237 -12.92 -20.55 -13.78
N VAL A 238 -13.94 -19.79 -13.40
CA VAL A 238 -13.95 -19.03 -12.14
C VAL A 238 -15.27 -19.28 -11.41
N THR A 239 -15.20 -19.34 -10.09
CA THR A 239 -16.36 -19.31 -9.21
C THR A 239 -16.36 -17.97 -8.48
N ALA A 240 -17.41 -17.19 -8.69
CA ALA A 240 -17.59 -15.89 -8.04
C ALA A 240 -19.01 -15.76 -7.51
N THR A 241 -19.17 -14.94 -6.49
CA THR A 241 -20.48 -14.58 -5.91
C THR A 241 -20.56 -13.06 -5.77
N ASP A 242 -21.78 -12.55 -5.74
CA ASP A 242 -22.03 -11.16 -5.43
C ASP A 242 -22.66 -11.05 -4.03
N PRO A 243 -22.11 -10.21 -3.11
CA PRO A 243 -22.62 -10.06 -1.76
C PRO A 243 -24.05 -9.51 -1.68
N ASP A 244 -24.47 -8.77 -2.68
CA ASP A 244 -25.80 -8.13 -2.76
C ASP A 244 -26.79 -8.94 -3.57
N GLY A 245 -26.31 -10.03 -4.21
CA GLY A 245 -27.11 -10.92 -5.06
C GLY A 245 -27.31 -10.44 -6.49
N ASP A 246 -26.48 -9.50 -6.94
CA ASP A 246 -26.54 -8.98 -8.29
C ASP A 246 -26.05 -10.02 -9.32
N ALA A 247 -26.55 -9.91 -10.56
CA ALA A 247 -26.15 -10.80 -11.65
C ALA A 247 -24.74 -10.47 -12.12
N LEU A 248 -23.86 -11.48 -12.13
CA LEU A 248 -22.48 -11.34 -12.56
C LEU A 248 -22.33 -11.49 -14.08
N THR A 249 -21.43 -10.67 -14.64
CA THR A 249 -20.86 -10.87 -15.96
C THR A 249 -19.37 -11.15 -15.86
N TYR A 250 -18.80 -11.88 -16.82
CA TYR A 250 -17.41 -12.33 -16.79
C TYR A 250 -16.68 -11.85 -18.03
N ASP A 251 -15.62 -11.07 -17.80
CA ASP A 251 -14.74 -10.55 -18.83
C ASP A 251 -13.39 -11.26 -18.72
N TRP A 252 -12.96 -11.97 -19.77
CA TRP A 252 -11.72 -12.74 -19.79
C TRP A 252 -10.67 -12.02 -20.63
N MET A 253 -9.47 -11.92 -20.10
CA MET A 253 -8.34 -11.34 -20.81
C MET A 253 -7.11 -12.24 -20.71
N ILE A 254 -6.46 -12.48 -21.84
CA ILE A 254 -5.16 -13.13 -21.89
C ILE A 254 -4.10 -12.04 -22.06
N MET A 255 -3.14 -12.03 -21.18
CA MET A 255 -2.06 -11.05 -21.20
C MET A 255 -0.71 -11.77 -21.16
N LYS A 256 0.28 -11.15 -21.77
CA LYS A 256 1.66 -11.61 -21.65
C LYS A 256 2.14 -11.30 -20.23
N GLU A 257 2.68 -12.30 -19.55
CA GLU A 257 3.50 -12.08 -18.36
C GLU A 257 4.81 -11.38 -18.79
N LYS A 258 5.20 -10.37 -18.08
CA LYS A 258 6.41 -9.62 -18.41
C LYS A 258 7.61 -10.23 -17.72
#